data_4e2defc251248018520ffd3eaa25714b
#
_entry.id   4e2defc251248018520ffd3eaa25714b
#
_cell.length_a   1.000
_cell.length_b   1.000
_cell.length_c   1.000
_cell.angle_alpha   90.00
_cell.angle_beta   90.00
_cell.angle_gamma   90.00
#
_symmetry.space_group_name_H-M   'P 1'
#
loop_
_entity.id
_entity.type
_entity.pdbx_description
1 polymer ?
#
loop_
_entity_poly.entity_id
_entity_poly.type
_entity_poly.pdbx_seq_one_letter_code
_entity_poly.pdbx_strand_id
1 'polypeptide(L)'
;MRVLIIGSGGREHALGWKAAQNPNVETIFIAPGNAGTALEPKLENVNIDVEDIAGLVAFAKEKAIELTIVGPEAPLVIGVVDAFREAGLPIFGPTQAAAQLEGSKAFTKDFLARHQIPTGAYANFTEIGPALAYVREQGAPIVVKADGLAAGKGVIVAMTLEEAEDAIKDMLAGNAFGDAGSRVVIEEFLDGEEASFIVMVDGENVLPMATSQDHKRVGDKDTGPNTGGMGAYSPAPVVTPEIHNRIMEEVIYPTVRGMASEGNPYTGFLYAGLMIDKDGTPKVIEYNCRFGDPETQPIMMRMESDLVDLCLAAIDEKLDQVESKWDPRASIGIVLAAGGYPAAYNKGDVISGLPQVEIEGEKVFHAGTDNQDGDIVTNGGRVLCATALGNSVSEAQQRAYELAKQISWDGMFHRNDIGYRAIAREQEK
;
A
#
# COMPACT_ATOMS: atom_id res chain seq x y z
N MET A 1 22.66 12.79 -9.15
CA MET A 1 21.30 13.12 -8.68
C MET A 1 21.13 12.67 -7.24
N ARG A 2 20.47 13.48 -6.41
CA ARG A 2 20.10 13.18 -5.02
C ARG A 2 18.59 13.05 -4.90
N VAL A 3 18.17 11.96 -4.28
CA VAL A 3 16.76 11.59 -4.13
C VAL A 3 16.42 11.52 -2.64
N LEU A 4 15.21 11.93 -2.27
CA LEU A 4 14.65 11.75 -0.95
C LEU A 4 13.44 10.80 -1.04
N ILE A 5 13.38 9.79 -0.17
CA ILE A 5 12.21 8.96 0.02
C ILE A 5 11.71 9.14 1.46
N ILE A 6 10.45 9.52 1.61
CA ILE A 6 9.82 9.73 2.92
C ILE A 6 9.19 8.43 3.36
N GLY A 7 9.55 7.96 4.54
CA GLY A 7 9.00 6.76 5.17
C GLY A 7 10.05 5.84 5.78
N SER A 8 9.61 4.73 6.36
CA SER A 8 10.47 3.80 7.11
C SER A 8 10.09 2.33 6.95
N GLY A 9 9.10 2.02 6.13
CA GLY A 9 8.56 0.67 5.97
C GLY A 9 9.23 -0.17 4.89
N GLY A 10 8.69 -1.37 4.68
CA GLY A 10 9.15 -2.28 3.62
C GLY A 10 8.96 -1.72 2.23
N ARG A 11 7.90 -0.96 2.03
CA ARG A 11 7.64 -0.20 0.80
C ARG A 11 8.76 0.79 0.50
N GLU A 12 9.18 1.59 1.47
CA GLU A 12 10.24 2.58 1.31
C GLU A 12 11.59 1.91 1.09
N HIS A 13 11.85 0.78 1.75
CA HIS A 13 13.04 -0.02 1.49
C HIS A 13 13.07 -0.50 0.04
N ALA A 14 11.97 -1.05 -0.47
CA ALA A 14 11.88 -1.53 -1.85
C ALA A 14 11.99 -0.39 -2.88
N LEU A 15 11.35 0.76 -2.63
CA LEU A 15 11.48 1.95 -3.48
C LEU A 15 12.92 2.46 -3.51
N GLY A 16 13.59 2.54 -2.37
CA GLY A 16 14.98 2.96 -2.26
C GLY A 16 15.95 2.00 -2.96
N TRP A 17 15.79 0.70 -2.74
CA TRP A 17 16.55 -0.33 -3.43
C TRP A 17 16.39 -0.26 -4.95
N LYS A 18 15.18 -0.02 -5.43
CA LYS A 18 14.91 0.12 -6.87
C LYS A 18 15.49 1.42 -7.43
N ALA A 19 15.30 2.53 -6.76
CA ALA A 19 15.84 3.83 -7.16
C ALA A 19 17.39 3.84 -7.20
N ALA A 20 18.05 3.07 -6.33
CA ALA A 20 19.51 2.94 -6.30
C ALA A 20 20.10 2.28 -7.54
N GLN A 21 19.29 1.57 -8.32
CA GLN A 21 19.71 0.94 -9.58
C GLN A 21 19.90 1.96 -10.71
N ASN A 22 19.36 3.17 -10.59
CA ASN A 22 19.62 4.24 -11.56
C ASN A 22 21.08 4.69 -11.48
N PRO A 23 21.83 4.64 -12.61
CA PRO A 23 23.25 5.00 -12.62
C PRO A 23 23.51 6.49 -12.35
N ASN A 24 22.54 7.35 -12.58
CA ASN A 24 22.64 8.80 -12.35
C ASN A 24 22.33 9.20 -10.90
N VAL A 25 21.81 8.28 -10.11
CA VAL A 25 21.54 8.52 -8.68
C VAL A 25 22.82 8.30 -7.89
N GLU A 26 23.25 9.34 -7.18
CA GLU A 26 24.42 9.35 -6.31
C GLU A 26 24.06 8.89 -4.89
N THR A 27 23.04 9.52 -4.32
CA THR A 27 22.59 9.25 -2.94
C THR A 27 21.07 9.31 -2.86
N ILE A 28 20.52 8.39 -2.08
CA ILE A 28 19.11 8.35 -1.72
C ILE A 28 19.00 8.50 -0.20
N PHE A 29 18.40 9.60 0.23
CA PHE A 29 18.09 9.81 1.64
C PHE A 29 16.74 9.19 1.95
N ILE A 30 16.66 8.43 3.04
CA ILE A 30 15.41 7.82 3.52
C ILE A 30 15.06 8.45 4.87
N ALA A 31 13.91 9.07 4.97
CA ALA A 31 13.49 9.80 6.17
C ALA A 31 12.22 9.20 6.79
N PRO A 32 12.31 8.51 7.95
CA PRO A 32 13.51 8.26 8.73
C PRO A 32 14.30 6.98 8.35
N GLY A 33 13.74 6.08 7.51
CA GLY A 33 14.35 4.80 7.17
C GLY A 33 14.26 3.75 8.28
N ASN A 34 14.93 2.64 8.07
CA ASN A 34 15.00 1.51 9.00
C ASN A 34 16.40 0.86 8.96
N ALA A 35 16.60 -0.25 9.68
CA ALA A 35 17.89 -0.92 9.72
C ALA A 35 18.31 -1.49 8.35
N GLY A 36 17.36 -1.91 7.51
CA GLY A 36 17.65 -2.43 6.17
C GLY A 36 18.04 -1.33 5.18
N THR A 37 17.36 -0.20 5.20
CA THR A 37 17.71 0.93 4.33
C THR A 37 19.11 1.48 4.63
N ALA A 38 19.54 1.43 5.89
CA ALA A 38 20.88 1.82 6.28
C ALA A 38 21.99 0.91 5.72
N LEU A 39 21.66 -0.30 5.30
CA LEU A 39 22.61 -1.29 4.77
C LEU A 39 22.67 -1.30 3.23
N GLU A 40 21.74 -0.64 2.57
CA GLU A 40 21.71 -0.63 1.11
C GLU A 40 22.72 0.33 0.49
N PRO A 41 23.38 -0.05 -0.62
CA PRO A 41 24.25 0.86 -1.36
C PRO A 41 23.51 2.13 -1.78
N LYS A 42 24.16 3.29 -1.70
CA LYS A 42 23.65 4.62 -2.00
C LYS A 42 22.54 5.15 -1.07
N LEU A 43 22.03 4.36 -0.13
CA LEU A 43 20.98 4.78 0.81
C LEU A 43 21.59 5.33 2.09
N GLU A 44 21.07 6.46 2.57
CA GLU A 44 21.41 7.08 3.84
C GLU A 44 20.14 7.42 4.62
N ASN A 45 20.01 6.90 5.83
CA ASN A 45 18.91 7.26 6.71
C ASN A 45 19.10 8.67 7.29
N VAL A 46 17.99 9.40 7.37
CA VAL A 46 17.95 10.75 7.95
C VAL A 46 16.87 10.78 9.02
N ASN A 47 17.25 11.11 10.24
CA ASN A 47 16.31 11.14 11.36
C ASN A 47 15.36 12.36 11.30
N ILE A 48 14.42 12.32 10.37
CA ILE A 48 13.34 13.29 10.24
C ILE A 48 12.02 12.51 10.19
N ASP A 49 11.09 12.88 11.05
CA ASP A 49 9.77 12.27 11.10
C ASP A 49 8.98 12.55 9.80
N VAL A 50 8.17 11.60 9.37
CA VAL A 50 7.38 11.70 8.12
C VAL A 50 6.37 12.85 8.15
N GLU A 51 5.95 13.29 9.32
CA GLU A 51 5.00 14.40 9.51
C GLU A 51 5.70 15.74 9.82
N ASP A 52 7.02 15.75 9.98
CA ASP A 52 7.80 16.99 10.11
C ASP A 52 8.06 17.62 8.73
N ILE A 53 7.00 18.18 8.14
CA ILE A 53 7.04 18.77 6.80
C ILE A 53 8.08 19.89 6.71
N ALA A 54 8.14 20.76 7.71
CA ALA A 54 9.11 21.87 7.72
C ALA A 54 10.55 21.35 7.74
N GLY A 55 10.83 20.30 8.52
CA GLY A 55 12.14 19.65 8.57
C GLY A 55 12.50 18.97 7.25
N LEU A 56 11.54 18.30 6.62
CA LEU A 56 11.72 17.66 5.33
C LEU A 56 12.02 18.68 4.21
N VAL A 57 11.28 19.78 4.17
CA VAL A 57 11.52 20.89 3.20
C VAL A 57 12.90 21.51 3.40
N ALA A 58 13.26 21.81 4.65
CA ALA A 58 14.58 22.39 4.96
C ALA A 58 15.72 21.46 4.55
N PHE A 59 15.60 20.16 4.85
CA PHE A 59 16.57 19.14 4.46
C PHE A 59 16.69 19.03 2.93
N ALA A 60 15.57 18.99 2.23
CA ALA A 60 15.56 18.90 0.76
C ALA A 60 16.24 20.12 0.09
N LYS A 61 16.07 21.31 0.65
CA LYS A 61 16.81 22.51 0.21
C LYS A 61 18.30 22.43 0.49
N GLU A 62 18.66 22.06 1.72
CA GLU A 62 20.07 21.95 2.15
C GLU A 62 20.85 20.94 1.29
N LYS A 63 20.26 19.78 1.04
CA LYS A 63 20.89 18.71 0.26
C LYS A 63 20.70 18.83 -1.25
N ALA A 64 20.02 19.86 -1.72
CA ALA A 64 19.70 20.05 -3.13
C ALA A 64 19.03 18.79 -3.74
N ILE A 65 17.97 18.32 -3.11
CA ILE A 65 17.21 17.14 -3.55
C ILE A 65 16.53 17.45 -4.88
N GLU A 66 16.70 16.57 -5.85
CA GLU A 66 16.20 16.72 -7.22
C GLU A 66 14.92 15.91 -7.47
N LEU A 67 14.59 14.97 -6.58
CA LEU A 67 13.35 14.21 -6.60
C LEU A 67 13.02 13.74 -5.17
N THR A 68 11.77 13.94 -4.76
CA THR A 68 11.22 13.33 -3.53
C THR A 68 10.08 12.39 -3.88
N ILE A 69 10.11 11.19 -3.31
CA ILE A 69 9.05 10.17 -3.43
C ILE A 69 8.45 9.98 -2.04
N VAL A 70 7.13 10.03 -1.93
CA VAL A 70 6.43 9.86 -0.66
C VAL A 70 5.95 8.43 -0.53
N GLY A 71 6.35 7.75 0.53
CA GLY A 71 5.95 6.37 0.80
C GLY A 71 4.58 6.26 1.48
N PRO A 72 4.43 6.76 2.75
CA PRO A 72 3.19 6.59 3.51
C PRO A 72 2.16 7.67 3.24
N GLU A 73 0.93 7.42 3.66
CA GLU A 73 -0.22 8.31 3.51
C GLU A 73 -0.20 9.52 4.45
N ALA A 74 0.32 9.38 5.67
CA ALA A 74 0.24 10.42 6.69
C ALA A 74 0.79 11.78 6.22
N PRO A 75 2.01 11.89 5.67
CA PRO A 75 2.50 13.17 5.17
C PRO A 75 1.72 13.71 3.97
N LEU A 76 1.12 12.85 3.16
CA LEU A 76 0.31 13.26 2.00
C LEU A 76 -0.96 13.99 2.43
N VAL A 77 -1.68 13.45 3.41
CA VAL A 77 -2.95 14.03 3.88
C VAL A 77 -2.76 15.32 4.69
N ILE A 78 -1.57 15.59 5.18
CA ILE A 78 -1.24 16.87 5.88
C ILE A 78 -0.51 17.87 4.99
N GLY A 79 -0.29 17.57 3.70
CA GLY A 79 0.12 18.56 2.70
C GLY A 79 1.62 18.63 2.41
N VAL A 80 2.38 17.56 2.56
CA VAL A 80 3.83 17.55 2.24
C VAL A 80 4.11 17.93 0.78
N VAL A 81 3.27 17.47 -0.16
CA VAL A 81 3.46 17.76 -1.59
C VAL A 81 3.23 19.25 -1.87
N ASP A 82 2.19 19.83 -1.29
CA ASP A 82 1.91 21.28 -1.41
C ASP A 82 3.08 22.11 -0.90
N ALA A 83 3.63 21.76 0.27
CA ALA A 83 4.76 22.47 0.87
C ALA A 83 6.04 22.37 0.02
N PHE A 84 6.34 21.20 -0.54
CA PHE A 84 7.49 21.03 -1.44
C PHE A 84 7.33 21.83 -2.73
N ARG A 85 6.15 21.79 -3.35
CA ARG A 85 5.85 22.57 -4.56
C ARG A 85 5.95 24.07 -4.32
N GLU A 86 5.42 24.57 -3.21
CA GLU A 86 5.54 25.97 -2.80
C GLU A 86 7.02 26.39 -2.61
N ALA A 87 7.86 25.47 -2.15
CA ALA A 87 9.28 25.66 -2.00
C ALA A 87 10.09 25.48 -3.31
N GLY A 88 9.43 25.14 -4.42
CA GLY A 88 10.08 24.88 -5.71
C GLY A 88 10.87 23.56 -5.75
N LEU A 89 10.52 22.60 -4.91
CA LEU A 89 11.18 21.30 -4.81
C LEU A 89 10.38 20.23 -5.56
N PRO A 90 11.02 19.48 -6.49
CA PRO A 90 10.36 18.40 -7.22
C PRO A 90 9.93 17.28 -6.29
N ILE A 91 8.67 16.87 -6.37
CA ILE A 91 8.08 15.83 -5.54
C ILE A 91 7.02 15.05 -6.33
N PHE A 92 7.07 13.74 -6.23
CA PHE A 92 6.09 12.83 -6.81
C PHE A 92 5.11 12.35 -5.73
N GLY A 93 3.90 12.81 -5.82
CA GLY A 93 2.81 12.50 -4.90
C GLY A 93 1.61 13.44 -5.12
N PRO A 94 0.42 13.08 -4.61
CA PRO A 94 -0.77 13.92 -4.72
C PRO A 94 -0.73 15.08 -3.72
N THR A 95 -1.37 16.19 -4.11
CA THR A 95 -1.64 17.31 -3.20
C THR A 95 -2.52 16.86 -2.02
N GLN A 96 -2.57 17.65 -0.96
CA GLN A 96 -3.45 17.41 0.17
C GLN A 96 -4.92 17.23 -0.25
N ALA A 97 -5.39 18.06 -1.18
CA ALA A 97 -6.74 17.97 -1.70
C ALA A 97 -7.00 16.66 -2.49
N ALA A 98 -6.05 16.24 -3.32
CA ALA A 98 -6.14 14.97 -4.05
C ALA A 98 -5.98 13.75 -3.12
N ALA A 99 -5.19 13.86 -2.06
CA ALA A 99 -4.98 12.80 -1.06
C ALA A 99 -6.23 12.50 -0.22
N GLN A 100 -7.31 13.29 -0.30
CA GLN A 100 -8.60 12.98 0.31
C GLN A 100 -9.20 11.67 -0.20
N LEU A 101 -8.83 11.19 -1.39
CA LEU A 101 -9.22 9.86 -1.88
C LEU A 101 -8.81 8.71 -0.93
N GLU A 102 -7.77 8.89 -0.13
CA GLU A 102 -7.39 7.98 0.96
C GLU A 102 -7.76 8.56 2.34
N GLY A 103 -7.61 9.86 2.52
CA GLY A 103 -7.78 10.55 3.79
C GLY A 103 -9.23 10.57 4.30
N SER A 104 -10.22 10.45 3.42
CA SER A 104 -11.64 10.41 3.78
C SER A 104 -12.40 9.38 2.93
N LYS A 105 -12.89 8.33 3.58
CA LYS A 105 -13.72 7.30 2.94
C LYS A 105 -15.06 7.86 2.48
N ALA A 106 -15.65 8.76 3.27
CA ALA A 106 -16.88 9.45 2.89
C ALA A 106 -16.69 10.31 1.63
N PHE A 107 -15.62 11.09 1.57
CA PHE A 107 -15.26 11.84 0.36
C PHE A 107 -15.15 10.92 -0.86
N THR A 108 -14.42 9.82 -0.70
CA THR A 108 -14.20 8.86 -1.80
C THR A 108 -15.50 8.23 -2.28
N LYS A 109 -16.37 7.79 -1.39
CA LYS A 109 -17.67 7.21 -1.79
C LYS A 109 -18.55 8.21 -2.50
N ASP A 110 -18.64 9.43 -2.01
CA ASP A 110 -19.41 10.50 -2.66
C ASP A 110 -18.81 10.89 -4.02
N PHE A 111 -17.48 10.90 -4.15
CA PHE A 111 -16.77 11.07 -5.41
C PHE A 111 -17.10 9.96 -6.42
N LEU A 112 -17.01 8.69 -5.99
CA LEU A 112 -17.34 7.54 -6.83
C LEU A 112 -18.78 7.60 -7.34
N ALA A 113 -19.72 8.00 -6.49
CA ALA A 113 -21.11 8.17 -6.86
C ALA A 113 -21.31 9.30 -7.88
N ARG A 114 -20.69 10.48 -7.67
CA ARG A 114 -20.78 11.61 -8.59
C ARG A 114 -20.26 11.30 -9.99
N HIS A 115 -19.19 10.52 -10.06
CA HIS A 115 -18.52 10.17 -11.32
C HIS A 115 -18.95 8.79 -11.87
N GLN A 116 -19.97 8.18 -11.27
CA GLN A 116 -20.53 6.88 -11.72
C GLN A 116 -19.47 5.76 -11.82
N ILE A 117 -18.51 5.77 -10.90
CA ILE A 117 -17.46 4.75 -10.80
C ILE A 117 -18.01 3.56 -10.01
N PRO A 118 -17.86 2.31 -10.50
CA PRO A 118 -18.42 1.13 -9.84
C PRO A 118 -17.90 0.94 -8.42
N THR A 119 -18.80 0.85 -7.46
CA THR A 119 -18.52 0.57 -6.04
C THR A 119 -19.76 -0.02 -5.38
N GLY A 120 -19.64 -0.58 -4.18
CA GLY A 120 -20.77 -1.06 -3.39
C GLY A 120 -21.69 0.08 -2.96
N ALA A 121 -22.98 -0.21 -2.77
CA ALA A 121 -23.92 0.73 -2.15
C ALA A 121 -23.39 1.17 -0.77
N TYR A 122 -23.66 2.41 -0.37
CA TYR A 122 -23.13 2.97 0.85
C TYR A 122 -24.03 4.05 1.45
N ALA A 123 -23.81 4.35 2.72
CA ALA A 123 -24.35 5.54 3.38
C ALA A 123 -23.37 6.02 4.46
N ASN A 124 -23.37 7.34 4.70
CA ASN A 124 -22.51 8.01 5.67
C ASN A 124 -23.33 8.43 6.89
N PHE A 125 -22.78 8.20 8.09
CA PHE A 125 -23.47 8.56 9.34
C PHE A 125 -22.51 9.19 10.36
N THR A 126 -23.03 10.18 11.08
CA THR A 126 -22.37 10.81 12.24
C THR A 126 -23.10 10.50 13.56
N GLU A 127 -24.28 9.90 13.47
CA GLU A 127 -25.13 9.59 14.62
C GLU A 127 -25.47 8.09 14.68
N ILE A 128 -25.45 7.52 15.89
CA ILE A 128 -25.68 6.09 16.13
C ILE A 128 -27.06 5.64 15.68
N GLY A 129 -28.12 6.39 16.06
CA GLY A 129 -29.50 6.00 15.78
C GLY A 129 -29.79 5.76 14.29
N PRO A 130 -29.53 6.73 13.40
CA PRO A 130 -29.68 6.55 11.96
C PRO A 130 -28.81 5.42 11.38
N ALA A 131 -27.56 5.26 11.87
CA ALA A 131 -26.67 4.20 11.42
C ALA A 131 -27.20 2.80 11.77
N LEU A 132 -27.71 2.62 13.01
CA LEU A 132 -28.33 1.36 13.41
C LEU A 132 -29.61 1.06 12.63
N ALA A 133 -30.43 2.07 12.33
CA ALA A 133 -31.62 1.90 11.51
C ALA A 133 -31.25 1.40 10.09
N TYR A 134 -30.20 1.98 9.51
CA TYR A 134 -29.72 1.61 8.18
C TYR A 134 -29.25 0.14 8.12
N VAL A 135 -28.39 -0.31 9.06
CA VAL A 135 -27.93 -1.72 9.04
C VAL A 135 -29.03 -2.72 9.30
N ARG A 136 -30.04 -2.35 10.10
CA ARG A 136 -31.23 -3.20 10.33
C ARG A 136 -32.09 -3.34 9.07
N GLU A 137 -32.14 -2.31 8.24
CA GLU A 137 -32.84 -2.34 6.96
C GLU A 137 -32.05 -3.14 5.90
N GLN A 138 -30.73 -2.93 5.83
CA GLN A 138 -29.88 -3.57 4.82
C GLN A 138 -29.58 -5.05 5.17
N GLY A 139 -29.52 -5.39 6.46
CA GLY A 139 -29.14 -6.73 6.91
C GLY A 139 -27.62 -6.96 6.89
N ALA A 140 -27.23 -8.23 7.17
CA ALA A 140 -25.85 -8.68 7.11
C ALA A 140 -25.69 -9.80 6.07
N PRO A 141 -24.48 -10.01 5.49
CA PRO A 141 -23.22 -9.32 5.81
C PRO A 141 -23.20 -7.87 5.31
N ILE A 142 -22.46 -7.02 6.03
CA ILE A 142 -22.31 -5.60 5.72
C ILE A 142 -20.95 -5.09 6.23
N VAL A 143 -20.43 -4.01 5.67
CA VAL A 143 -19.12 -3.45 6.06
C VAL A 143 -19.30 -2.11 6.76
N VAL A 144 -18.70 -1.95 7.93
CA VAL A 144 -18.69 -0.70 8.70
C VAL A 144 -17.27 -0.17 8.76
N LYS A 145 -17.07 1.07 8.30
CA LYS A 145 -15.74 1.70 8.23
C LYS A 145 -15.74 3.02 9.00
N ALA A 146 -14.74 3.22 9.85
CA ALA A 146 -14.44 4.55 10.37
C ALA A 146 -13.92 5.44 9.24
N ASP A 147 -14.38 6.70 9.17
CA ASP A 147 -13.86 7.67 8.22
C ASP A 147 -12.45 8.11 8.62
N GLY A 148 -11.61 8.50 7.65
CA GLY A 148 -10.23 8.90 7.87
C GLY A 148 -9.24 7.73 7.98
N LEU A 149 -7.99 8.09 8.33
CA LEU A 149 -6.89 7.13 8.43
C LEU A 149 -6.99 6.32 9.73
N ALA A 150 -7.14 5.02 9.62
CA ALA A 150 -7.23 4.09 10.76
C ALA A 150 -6.28 2.88 10.62
N ALA A 151 -5.26 2.99 9.79
CA ALA A 151 -4.23 1.97 9.57
C ALA A 151 -4.79 0.55 9.31
N GLY A 152 -5.89 0.47 8.54
CA GLY A 152 -6.58 -0.80 8.24
C GLY A 152 -7.41 -1.38 9.39
N LYS A 153 -7.35 -0.80 10.59
CA LYS A 153 -8.09 -1.30 11.77
C LYS A 153 -9.52 -0.76 11.88
N GLY A 154 -9.82 0.31 11.15
CA GLY A 154 -11.13 0.94 11.13
C GLY A 154 -12.13 0.29 10.17
N VAL A 155 -11.93 -0.94 9.74
CA VAL A 155 -12.81 -1.66 8.81
C VAL A 155 -13.27 -2.96 9.46
N ILE A 156 -14.58 -3.07 9.66
CA ILE A 156 -15.23 -4.27 10.20
C ILE A 156 -16.14 -4.87 9.14
N VAL A 157 -15.81 -6.06 8.70
CA VAL A 157 -16.67 -6.89 7.86
C VAL A 157 -17.60 -7.66 8.81
N ALA A 158 -18.81 -7.15 8.99
CA ALA A 158 -19.79 -7.72 9.89
C ALA A 158 -20.59 -8.83 9.18
N MET A 159 -20.44 -10.06 9.63
CA MET A 159 -21.17 -11.21 9.10
C MET A 159 -22.56 -11.35 9.74
N THR A 160 -22.76 -10.70 10.89
CA THR A 160 -24.03 -10.66 11.60
C THR A 160 -24.49 -9.24 11.89
N LEU A 161 -25.77 -9.04 12.12
CA LEU A 161 -26.32 -7.73 12.47
C LEU A 161 -25.75 -7.22 13.81
N GLU A 162 -25.55 -8.12 14.78
CA GLU A 162 -24.96 -7.81 16.08
C GLU A 162 -23.55 -7.23 15.93
N GLU A 163 -22.69 -7.89 15.13
CA GLU A 163 -21.34 -7.38 14.83
C GLU A 163 -21.38 -5.98 14.19
N ALA A 164 -22.31 -5.74 13.27
CA ALA A 164 -22.46 -4.43 12.63
C ALA A 164 -22.91 -3.35 13.62
N GLU A 165 -23.88 -3.66 14.48
CA GLU A 165 -24.36 -2.72 15.51
C GLU A 165 -23.27 -2.39 16.54
N ASP A 166 -22.50 -3.38 16.97
CA ASP A 166 -21.39 -3.20 17.90
C ASP A 166 -20.28 -2.33 17.28
N ALA A 167 -19.93 -2.60 16.02
CA ALA A 167 -18.95 -1.78 15.29
C ALA A 167 -19.37 -0.30 15.20
N ILE A 168 -20.65 -0.03 14.91
CA ILE A 168 -21.19 1.33 14.85
C ILE A 168 -21.08 2.03 16.20
N LYS A 169 -21.48 1.35 17.28
CA LYS A 169 -21.42 1.89 18.65
C LYS A 169 -19.98 2.18 19.07
N ASP A 170 -19.06 1.24 18.80
CA ASP A 170 -17.64 1.41 19.17
C ASP A 170 -16.99 2.56 18.41
N MET A 171 -17.29 2.70 17.11
CA MET A 171 -16.73 3.78 16.30
C MET A 171 -17.30 5.15 16.64
N LEU A 172 -18.63 5.28 16.74
CA LEU A 172 -19.29 6.59 16.94
C LEU A 172 -19.36 7.04 18.41
N ALA A 173 -19.46 6.12 19.36
CA ALA A 173 -19.57 6.46 20.79
C ALA A 173 -18.28 6.25 21.56
N GLY A 174 -17.47 5.27 21.15
CA GLY A 174 -16.29 4.84 21.91
C GLY A 174 -15.03 5.66 21.64
N ASN A 175 -15.03 6.57 20.67
CA ASN A 175 -13.82 7.26 20.18
C ASN A 175 -12.63 6.33 19.93
N ALA A 176 -12.91 5.07 19.60
CA ALA A 176 -11.89 4.04 19.40
C ALA A 176 -10.85 4.41 18.33
N PHE A 177 -11.20 5.32 17.43
CA PHE A 177 -10.36 5.79 16.32
C PHE A 177 -10.17 7.32 16.33
N GLY A 178 -10.36 7.99 17.47
CA GLY A 178 -10.22 9.46 17.58
C GLY A 178 -11.14 10.20 16.59
N ASP A 179 -10.61 11.21 15.92
CA ASP A 179 -11.37 12.00 14.94
C ASP A 179 -11.86 11.19 13.75
N ALA A 180 -11.16 10.12 13.36
CA ALA A 180 -11.57 9.19 12.30
C ALA A 180 -12.88 8.44 12.65
N GLY A 181 -13.17 8.25 13.93
CA GLY A 181 -14.41 7.63 14.42
C GLY A 181 -15.61 8.59 14.51
N SER A 182 -15.45 9.87 14.21
CA SER A 182 -16.55 10.86 14.24
C SER A 182 -17.60 10.64 13.15
N ARG A 183 -17.27 9.86 12.14
CA ARG A 183 -18.14 9.45 11.02
C ARG A 183 -17.89 8.00 10.68
N VAL A 184 -18.95 7.30 10.31
CA VAL A 184 -18.84 5.94 9.74
C VAL A 184 -19.40 5.94 8.33
N VAL A 185 -18.78 5.09 7.49
CA VAL A 185 -19.27 4.72 6.18
C VAL A 185 -19.74 3.27 6.25
N ILE A 186 -21.00 3.02 5.95
CA ILE A 186 -21.58 1.67 5.92
C ILE A 186 -21.73 1.29 4.47
N GLU A 187 -21.17 0.14 4.10
CA GLU A 187 -21.08 -0.31 2.72
C GLU A 187 -21.64 -1.71 2.53
N GLU A 188 -22.17 -1.95 1.33
CA GLU A 188 -22.51 -3.28 0.85
C GLU A 188 -21.31 -4.21 0.96
N PHE A 189 -21.55 -5.43 1.45
CA PHE A 189 -20.56 -6.49 1.38
C PHE A 189 -20.39 -6.95 -0.07
N LEU A 190 -19.17 -6.86 -0.59
CA LEU A 190 -18.84 -7.28 -1.96
C LEU A 190 -18.27 -8.70 -1.93
N ASP A 191 -18.83 -9.58 -2.76
CA ASP A 191 -18.34 -10.95 -2.96
C ASP A 191 -17.54 -11.02 -4.25
N GLY A 192 -16.33 -11.55 -4.19
CA GLY A 192 -15.44 -11.64 -5.33
C GLY A 192 -14.00 -11.92 -4.91
N GLU A 193 -13.08 -11.54 -5.76
CA GLU A 193 -11.65 -11.65 -5.51
C GLU A 193 -11.01 -10.27 -5.51
N GLU A 194 -10.30 -9.94 -4.45
CA GLU A 194 -9.63 -8.65 -4.32
C GLU A 194 -8.39 -8.58 -5.21
N ALA A 195 -8.17 -7.42 -5.82
CA ALA A 195 -6.97 -7.09 -6.57
C ALA A 195 -6.48 -5.68 -6.25
N SER A 196 -5.17 -5.52 -6.24
CA SER A 196 -4.48 -4.24 -6.10
C SER A 196 -4.07 -3.75 -7.48
N PHE A 197 -4.72 -2.70 -7.96
CA PHE A 197 -4.43 -2.10 -9.26
C PHE A 197 -3.80 -0.73 -9.06
N ILE A 198 -2.52 -0.64 -9.37
CA ILE A 198 -1.72 0.55 -9.08
C ILE A 198 -1.29 1.20 -10.39
N VAL A 199 -1.43 2.51 -10.47
CA VAL A 199 -1.01 3.30 -11.61
C VAL A 199 -0.18 4.50 -11.17
N MET A 200 0.70 4.99 -12.04
CA MET A 200 1.27 6.32 -11.95
C MET A 200 0.37 7.29 -12.71
N VAL A 201 0.18 8.47 -12.15
CA VAL A 201 -0.64 9.54 -12.74
C VAL A 201 0.13 10.85 -12.73
N ASP A 202 -0.01 11.65 -13.77
CA ASP A 202 0.66 12.96 -13.91
C ASP A 202 -0.32 14.14 -14.08
N GLY A 203 -1.55 13.95 -13.68
CA GLY A 203 -2.64 14.90 -13.84
C GLY A 203 -3.61 14.48 -14.95
N GLU A 204 -3.11 14.06 -16.09
CA GLU A 204 -3.90 13.63 -17.25
C GLU A 204 -3.59 12.20 -17.69
N ASN A 205 -2.29 11.88 -17.76
CA ASN A 205 -1.81 10.62 -18.28
C ASN A 205 -1.71 9.57 -17.17
N VAL A 206 -1.89 8.33 -17.55
CA VAL A 206 -1.86 7.18 -16.65
C VAL A 206 -0.91 6.13 -17.18
N LEU A 207 0.00 5.65 -16.32
CA LEU A 207 0.88 4.53 -16.60
C LEU A 207 0.61 3.39 -15.62
N PRO A 208 -0.01 2.28 -16.06
CA PRO A 208 -0.25 1.13 -15.19
C PRO A 208 1.05 0.49 -14.71
N MET A 209 1.07 0.12 -13.42
CA MET A 209 2.09 -0.74 -12.83
C MET A 209 1.69 -2.21 -12.95
N ALA A 210 2.59 -3.13 -12.58
CA ALA A 210 2.22 -4.53 -12.50
C ALA A 210 1.09 -4.73 -11.47
N THR A 211 0.13 -5.59 -11.79
CA THR A 211 -0.97 -5.95 -10.88
C THR A 211 -0.47 -6.79 -9.72
N SER A 212 -1.19 -6.78 -8.62
CA SER A 212 -0.85 -7.52 -7.41
C SER A 212 -2.11 -7.94 -6.65
N GLN A 213 -1.97 -8.93 -5.79
CA GLN A 213 -2.98 -9.30 -4.79
C GLN A 213 -2.30 -9.44 -3.44
N ASP A 214 -2.89 -8.87 -2.39
CA ASP A 214 -2.42 -8.99 -1.02
C ASP A 214 -3.29 -9.94 -0.19
N HIS A 215 -2.80 -10.31 0.99
CA HIS A 215 -3.48 -11.12 1.97
C HIS A 215 -3.67 -10.31 3.25
N LYS A 216 -4.86 -9.77 3.46
CA LYS A 216 -5.16 -8.83 4.55
C LYS A 216 -5.39 -9.50 5.90
N ARG A 217 -5.90 -10.73 5.93
CA ARG A 217 -6.16 -11.45 7.18
C ARG A 217 -4.87 -11.99 7.79
N VAL A 218 -4.78 -11.99 9.12
CA VAL A 218 -3.56 -12.38 9.85
C VAL A 218 -3.26 -13.87 9.75
N GLY A 219 -4.27 -14.72 9.68
CA GLY A 219 -4.14 -16.17 9.71
C GLY A 219 -4.38 -16.86 8.38
N ASP A 220 -3.86 -18.08 8.27
CA ASP A 220 -4.06 -18.96 7.12
C ASP A 220 -5.54 -19.13 6.80
N LYS A 221 -5.87 -19.32 5.52
CA LYS A 221 -7.24 -19.45 4.99
C LYS A 221 -8.10 -18.20 5.26
N ASP A 222 -7.46 -17.04 5.28
CA ASP A 222 -8.09 -15.74 5.51
C ASP A 222 -8.89 -15.67 6.82
N THR A 223 -8.27 -16.14 7.91
CA THR A 223 -8.85 -16.13 9.25
C THR A 223 -8.28 -15.02 10.13
N GLY A 224 -9.01 -14.67 11.19
CA GLY A 224 -8.60 -13.65 12.15
C GLY A 224 -8.82 -12.21 11.68
N PRO A 225 -8.30 -11.23 12.41
CA PRO A 225 -8.49 -9.83 12.08
C PRO A 225 -7.75 -9.39 10.80
N ASN A 226 -8.18 -8.27 10.23
CA ASN A 226 -7.47 -7.58 9.17
C ASN A 226 -6.15 -7.00 9.68
N THR A 227 -5.18 -6.93 8.78
CA THR A 227 -3.84 -6.35 9.01
C THR A 227 -3.52 -5.34 7.92
N GLY A 228 -2.31 -4.80 7.93
CA GLY A 228 -1.76 -4.02 6.81
C GLY A 228 -1.40 -4.87 5.57
N GLY A 229 -1.48 -6.19 5.68
CA GLY A 229 -1.10 -7.18 4.66
C GLY A 229 -0.04 -8.14 5.18
N MET A 230 -0.30 -9.43 5.03
CA MET A 230 0.61 -10.52 5.47
C MET A 230 1.47 -11.08 4.34
N GLY A 231 1.30 -10.57 3.16
CA GLY A 231 2.03 -10.93 1.96
C GLY A 231 1.28 -10.52 0.71
N ALA A 232 1.99 -10.52 -0.40
CA ALA A 232 1.44 -10.18 -1.70
C ALA A 232 2.19 -10.89 -2.81
N TYR A 233 1.56 -11.00 -3.96
CA TYR A 233 2.20 -11.53 -5.17
C TYR A 233 1.82 -10.71 -6.39
N SER A 234 2.65 -10.77 -7.41
CA SER A 234 2.50 -10.09 -8.70
C SER A 234 2.97 -11.03 -9.83
N PRO A 235 2.27 -11.08 -10.96
CA PRO A 235 1.02 -10.39 -11.29
C PRO A 235 -0.19 -11.01 -10.58
N ALA A 236 -1.34 -10.32 -10.65
CA ALA A 236 -2.62 -10.81 -10.18
C ALA A 236 -3.33 -11.62 -11.29
N PRO A 237 -3.47 -12.95 -11.19
CA PRO A 237 -4.09 -13.73 -12.26
C PRO A 237 -5.58 -13.43 -12.49
N VAL A 238 -6.27 -12.91 -11.47
CA VAL A 238 -7.67 -12.48 -11.60
C VAL A 238 -7.82 -11.31 -12.56
N VAL A 239 -6.79 -10.49 -12.70
CA VAL A 239 -6.79 -9.36 -13.64
C VAL A 239 -6.32 -9.83 -15.01
N THR A 240 -7.24 -10.41 -15.77
CA THR A 240 -7.01 -10.78 -17.17
C THR A 240 -6.86 -9.51 -18.04
N PRO A 241 -6.36 -9.61 -19.28
CA PRO A 241 -6.31 -8.45 -20.19
C PRO A 241 -7.67 -7.76 -20.38
N GLU A 242 -8.77 -8.51 -20.43
CA GLU A 242 -10.11 -7.97 -20.51
C GLU A 242 -10.49 -7.18 -19.25
N ILE A 243 -10.25 -7.76 -18.07
CA ILE A 243 -10.53 -7.09 -16.78
C ILE A 243 -9.62 -5.88 -16.60
N HIS A 244 -8.36 -5.96 -17.01
CA HIS A 244 -7.45 -4.81 -17.01
C HIS A 244 -8.03 -3.64 -17.81
N ASN A 245 -8.52 -3.87 -19.01
CA ASN A 245 -9.14 -2.84 -19.84
C ASN A 245 -10.39 -2.27 -19.18
N ARG A 246 -11.24 -3.12 -18.58
CA ARG A 246 -12.42 -2.65 -17.84
C ARG A 246 -12.03 -1.77 -16.64
N ILE A 247 -11.02 -2.15 -15.89
CA ILE A 247 -10.50 -1.35 -14.77
C ILE A 247 -10.05 0.03 -15.25
N MET A 248 -9.29 0.09 -16.33
CA MET A 248 -8.84 1.35 -16.90
C MET A 248 -10.01 2.23 -17.34
N GLU A 249 -10.97 1.69 -18.07
CA GLU A 249 -12.10 2.45 -18.64
C GLU A 249 -13.18 2.78 -17.61
N GLU A 250 -13.49 1.87 -16.69
CA GLU A 250 -14.60 2.03 -15.75
C GLU A 250 -14.17 2.67 -14.41
N VAL A 251 -12.89 2.58 -14.04
CA VAL A 251 -12.39 3.03 -12.75
C VAL A 251 -11.31 4.10 -12.89
N ILE A 252 -10.19 3.78 -13.53
CA ILE A 252 -8.98 4.63 -13.48
C ILE A 252 -9.18 5.94 -14.25
N TYR A 253 -9.53 5.90 -15.53
CA TYR A 253 -9.73 7.13 -16.30
C TYR A 253 -10.86 8.00 -15.74
N PRO A 254 -12.02 7.46 -15.32
CA PRO A 254 -13.04 8.27 -14.67
C PRO A 254 -12.56 8.93 -13.37
N THR A 255 -11.73 8.25 -12.59
CA THR A 255 -11.14 8.82 -11.36
C THR A 255 -10.21 9.99 -11.67
N VAL A 256 -9.28 9.80 -12.59
CA VAL A 256 -8.29 10.83 -12.97
C VAL A 256 -8.99 12.05 -13.57
N ARG A 257 -9.92 11.84 -14.49
CA ARG A 257 -10.71 12.93 -15.10
C ARG A 257 -11.63 13.61 -14.09
N GLY A 258 -12.24 12.84 -13.20
CA GLY A 258 -13.10 13.36 -12.13
C GLY A 258 -12.34 14.28 -11.18
N MET A 259 -11.17 13.85 -10.71
CA MET A 259 -10.31 14.67 -9.87
C MET A 259 -9.88 15.97 -10.55
N ALA A 260 -9.47 15.91 -11.81
CA ALA A 260 -9.12 17.08 -12.60
C ALA A 260 -10.31 18.03 -12.79
N SER A 261 -11.50 17.50 -13.06
CA SER A 261 -12.73 18.28 -13.24
C SER A 261 -13.21 19.00 -11.97
N GLU A 262 -12.89 18.45 -10.82
CA GLU A 262 -13.16 19.05 -9.49
C GLU A 262 -12.06 20.03 -9.04
N GLY A 263 -11.05 20.29 -9.88
CA GLY A 263 -9.96 21.22 -9.58
C GLY A 263 -8.83 20.64 -8.75
N ASN A 264 -8.79 19.32 -8.58
CA ASN A 264 -7.78 18.60 -7.80
C ASN A 264 -7.09 17.53 -8.66
N PRO A 265 -6.35 17.93 -9.73
CA PRO A 265 -5.67 16.96 -10.58
C PRO A 265 -4.74 16.07 -9.75
N TYR A 266 -4.75 14.79 -10.04
CA TYR A 266 -3.98 13.80 -9.31
C TYR A 266 -2.60 13.61 -9.96
N THR A 267 -1.53 13.72 -9.17
CA THR A 267 -0.17 13.34 -9.55
C THR A 267 0.38 12.41 -8.48
N GLY A 268 0.91 11.26 -8.84
CA GLY A 268 1.43 10.31 -7.86
C GLY A 268 1.06 8.87 -8.19
N PHE A 269 1.36 7.95 -7.27
CA PHE A 269 0.81 6.61 -7.32
C PHE A 269 -0.65 6.63 -6.88
N LEU A 270 -1.51 6.02 -7.66
CA LEU A 270 -2.91 5.78 -7.33
C LEU A 270 -3.13 4.29 -7.26
N TYR A 271 -3.43 3.79 -6.07
CA TYR A 271 -3.78 2.41 -5.82
C TYR A 271 -5.30 2.29 -5.72
N ALA A 272 -5.90 1.55 -6.63
CA ALA A 272 -7.30 1.15 -6.56
C ALA A 272 -7.38 -0.27 -5.97
N GLY A 273 -7.93 -0.38 -4.76
CA GLY A 273 -8.33 -1.65 -4.17
C GLY A 273 -9.68 -2.06 -4.75
N LEU A 274 -9.70 -3.18 -5.46
CA LEU A 274 -10.84 -3.61 -6.26
C LEU A 274 -11.36 -4.96 -5.81
N MET A 275 -12.68 -5.12 -5.81
CA MET A 275 -13.33 -6.42 -5.80
C MET A 275 -13.74 -6.76 -7.22
N ILE A 276 -13.22 -7.86 -7.75
CA ILE A 276 -13.60 -8.41 -9.05
C ILE A 276 -14.67 -9.46 -8.80
N ASP A 277 -15.89 -9.18 -9.22
CA ASP A 277 -17.00 -10.11 -9.05
C ASP A 277 -16.95 -11.27 -10.07
N LYS A 278 -17.92 -12.18 -9.99
CA LYS A 278 -17.99 -13.38 -10.84
C LYS A 278 -18.18 -13.03 -12.33
N ASP A 279 -18.75 -11.86 -12.62
CA ASP A 279 -18.97 -11.38 -13.98
C ASP A 279 -17.79 -10.54 -14.50
N GLY A 280 -16.72 -10.46 -13.72
CA GLY A 280 -15.54 -9.67 -14.05
C GLY A 280 -15.74 -8.15 -13.87
N THR A 281 -16.78 -7.72 -13.17
CA THR A 281 -17.02 -6.30 -12.91
C THR A 281 -16.08 -5.83 -11.79
N PRO A 282 -15.23 -4.82 -12.04
CA PRO A 282 -14.40 -4.24 -11.02
C PRO A 282 -15.21 -3.24 -10.18
N LYS A 283 -15.25 -3.44 -8.88
CA LYS A 283 -15.87 -2.49 -7.94
C LYS A 283 -14.81 -1.94 -6.99
N VAL A 284 -14.75 -0.63 -6.84
CA VAL A 284 -13.80 0.01 -5.93
C VAL A 284 -14.18 -0.28 -4.48
N ILE A 285 -13.22 -0.83 -3.72
CA ILE A 285 -13.30 -0.99 -2.28
C ILE A 285 -12.77 0.27 -1.59
N GLU A 286 -11.59 0.71 -2.03
CA GLU A 286 -10.87 1.87 -1.50
C GLU A 286 -9.84 2.39 -2.49
N TYR A 287 -9.42 3.64 -2.32
CA TYR A 287 -8.18 4.15 -2.91
C TYR A 287 -7.11 4.32 -1.84
N ASN A 288 -5.86 4.09 -2.25
CA ASN A 288 -4.69 4.54 -1.52
C ASN A 288 -3.92 5.52 -2.43
N CYS A 289 -3.51 6.65 -1.87
CA CYS A 289 -2.86 7.74 -2.60
C CYS A 289 -1.33 7.57 -2.66
N ARG A 290 -0.88 6.35 -2.60
CA ARG A 290 0.52 5.92 -2.54
C ARG A 290 0.63 4.47 -2.99
N PHE A 291 1.85 3.99 -3.13
CA PHE A 291 2.09 2.58 -3.40
C PHE A 291 1.64 1.69 -2.22
N GLY A 292 1.27 0.46 -2.48
CA GLY A 292 0.84 -0.49 -1.44
C GLY A 292 2.01 -1.06 -0.62
N ASP A 293 1.72 -1.50 0.59
CA ASP A 293 2.64 -2.27 1.44
C ASP A 293 1.89 -3.46 2.05
N PRO A 294 2.14 -4.72 1.64
CA PRO A 294 3.41 -5.22 1.09
C PRO A 294 3.45 -5.43 -0.45
N GLU A 295 2.62 -4.78 -1.24
CA GLU A 295 2.61 -4.97 -2.70
C GLU A 295 3.86 -4.42 -3.38
N THR A 296 4.44 -3.34 -2.87
CA THR A 296 5.62 -2.69 -3.47
C THR A 296 6.80 -3.66 -3.57
N GLN A 297 7.04 -4.48 -2.56
CA GLN A 297 8.17 -5.39 -2.51
C GLN A 297 8.18 -6.37 -3.70
N PRO A 298 7.14 -7.20 -3.92
CA PRO A 298 7.12 -8.09 -5.07
C PRO A 298 7.02 -7.36 -6.41
N ILE A 299 6.36 -6.20 -6.48
CA ILE A 299 6.24 -5.43 -7.72
C ILE A 299 7.61 -4.86 -8.13
N MET A 300 8.37 -4.29 -7.20
CA MET A 300 9.71 -3.74 -7.50
C MET A 300 10.71 -4.82 -7.92
N MET A 301 10.58 -6.05 -7.43
CA MET A 301 11.39 -7.18 -7.90
C MET A 301 11.17 -7.49 -9.39
N ARG A 302 9.97 -7.24 -9.91
CA ARG A 302 9.62 -7.45 -11.30
C ARG A 302 9.87 -6.24 -12.20
N MET A 303 10.08 -5.06 -11.63
CA MET A 303 10.21 -3.83 -12.41
C MET A 303 11.56 -3.79 -13.16
N GLU A 304 11.50 -3.75 -14.48
CA GLU A 304 12.69 -3.56 -15.34
C GLU A 304 12.91 -2.10 -15.69
N SER A 305 11.85 -1.30 -15.76
CA SER A 305 11.94 0.15 -15.98
C SER A 305 12.60 0.85 -14.80
N ASP A 306 13.22 1.98 -15.09
CA ASP A 306 13.82 2.83 -14.06
C ASP A 306 12.75 3.63 -13.30
N LEU A 307 12.64 3.40 -12.01
CA LEU A 307 11.64 4.05 -11.15
C LEU A 307 11.85 5.57 -11.09
N VAL A 308 13.11 6.03 -11.02
CA VAL A 308 13.43 7.45 -10.92
C VAL A 308 13.05 8.18 -12.22
N ASP A 309 13.38 7.60 -13.36
CA ASP A 309 13.05 8.16 -14.67
C ASP A 309 11.52 8.24 -14.87
N LEU A 310 10.78 7.24 -14.43
CA LEU A 310 9.31 7.26 -14.48
C LEU A 310 8.72 8.34 -13.56
N CYS A 311 9.25 8.53 -12.36
CA CYS A 311 8.81 9.58 -11.45
C CYS A 311 9.11 10.98 -12.00
N LEU A 312 10.26 11.16 -12.62
CA LEU A 312 10.63 12.43 -13.27
C LEU A 312 9.72 12.71 -14.49
N ALA A 313 9.44 11.68 -15.30
CA ALA A 313 8.48 11.81 -16.41
C ALA A 313 7.09 12.22 -15.93
N ALA A 314 6.65 11.67 -14.79
CA ALA A 314 5.37 12.07 -14.19
C ALA A 314 5.36 13.52 -13.71
N ILE A 315 6.44 13.99 -13.08
CA ILE A 315 6.57 15.39 -12.64
C ILE A 315 6.57 16.34 -13.84
N ASP A 316 7.14 15.91 -14.95
CA ASP A 316 7.20 16.66 -16.22
C ASP A 316 5.93 16.51 -17.08
N GLU A 317 4.90 15.82 -16.59
CA GLU A 317 3.64 15.55 -17.31
C GLU A 317 3.87 14.80 -18.65
N LYS A 318 4.76 13.80 -18.65
CA LYS A 318 5.22 13.05 -19.84
C LYS A 318 5.03 11.54 -19.71
N LEU A 319 4.07 11.08 -18.89
CA LEU A 319 3.82 9.64 -18.77
C LEU A 319 3.29 9.00 -20.06
N ASP A 320 2.70 9.78 -20.96
CA ASP A 320 2.31 9.36 -22.31
C ASP A 320 3.48 9.05 -23.25
N GLN A 321 4.71 9.42 -22.88
CA GLN A 321 5.92 9.24 -23.67
C GLN A 321 6.83 8.13 -23.14
N VAL A 322 6.42 7.45 -22.08
CA VAL A 322 7.20 6.37 -21.45
C VAL A 322 6.37 5.10 -21.32
N GLU A 323 7.07 3.99 -21.17
CA GLU A 323 6.46 2.67 -20.96
C GLU A 323 7.01 2.03 -19.69
N SER A 324 6.20 1.26 -19.02
CA SER A 324 6.65 0.39 -17.93
C SER A 324 6.94 -1.02 -18.45
N LYS A 325 8.11 -1.55 -18.12
CA LYS A 325 8.57 -2.89 -18.50
C LYS A 325 8.73 -3.76 -17.26
N TRP A 326 8.37 -5.02 -17.40
CA TRP A 326 8.25 -5.94 -16.29
C TRP A 326 8.89 -7.28 -16.61
N ASP A 327 9.63 -7.83 -15.64
CA ASP A 327 10.08 -9.22 -15.66
C ASP A 327 8.84 -10.13 -15.79
N PRO A 328 8.83 -11.06 -16.75
CA PRO A 328 7.69 -11.97 -16.94
C PRO A 328 7.50 -12.97 -15.82
N ARG A 329 8.53 -13.18 -14.97
CA ARG A 329 8.43 -14.06 -13.81
C ARG A 329 7.43 -13.52 -12.78
N ALA A 330 6.84 -14.43 -12.02
CA ALA A 330 6.05 -14.06 -10.85
C ALA A 330 6.96 -13.66 -9.69
N SER A 331 6.44 -12.82 -8.81
CA SER A 331 7.09 -12.43 -7.56
C SER A 331 6.13 -12.59 -6.40
N ILE A 332 6.64 -12.99 -5.25
CA ILE A 332 5.87 -13.12 -4.01
C ILE A 332 6.65 -12.56 -2.84
N GLY A 333 5.95 -11.89 -1.92
CA GLY A 333 6.51 -11.42 -0.66
C GLY A 333 5.78 -12.01 0.51
N ILE A 334 6.52 -12.60 1.45
CA ILE A 334 6.02 -13.16 2.70
C ILE A 334 6.37 -12.20 3.84
N VAL A 335 5.37 -11.67 4.51
CA VAL A 335 5.58 -10.80 5.67
C VAL A 335 5.89 -11.64 6.90
N LEU A 336 7.01 -11.32 7.55
CA LEU A 336 7.40 -11.88 8.84
C LEU A 336 7.01 -10.86 9.92
N ALA A 337 6.13 -11.26 10.83
CA ALA A 337 5.52 -10.38 11.81
C ALA A 337 5.96 -10.71 13.25
N ALA A 338 5.92 -9.70 14.10
CA ALA A 338 6.14 -9.84 15.54
C ALA A 338 4.97 -10.56 16.21
N GLY A 339 5.26 -11.38 17.21
CA GLY A 339 4.24 -12.12 17.97
C GLY A 339 3.22 -11.17 18.59
N GLY A 340 1.94 -11.45 18.36
CA GLY A 340 0.83 -10.63 18.81
C GLY A 340 0.25 -9.66 17.76
N TYR A 341 1.01 -9.33 16.71
CA TYR A 341 0.51 -8.50 15.62
C TYR A 341 -0.79 -9.09 15.00
N PRO A 342 -1.84 -8.30 14.67
CA PRO A 342 -1.92 -6.83 14.64
C PRO A 342 -2.31 -6.19 15.98
N ALA A 343 -2.46 -6.94 17.06
CA ALA A 343 -2.64 -6.42 18.41
C ALA A 343 -1.28 -5.99 19.01
N ALA A 344 -1.18 -5.93 20.33
CA ALA A 344 0.06 -5.55 21.00
C ALA A 344 1.19 -6.55 20.73
N TYR A 345 2.38 -6.06 20.48
CA TYR A 345 3.59 -6.85 20.20
C TYR A 345 4.83 -6.24 20.88
N ASN A 346 5.84 -7.07 21.07
CA ASN A 346 7.13 -6.64 21.62
C ASN A 346 8.01 -6.04 20.53
N LYS A 347 8.95 -5.18 20.95
CA LYS A 347 10.03 -4.62 20.15
C LYS A 347 11.37 -4.93 20.79
N GLY A 348 12.43 -4.93 20.01
CA GLY A 348 13.78 -5.12 20.49
C GLY A 348 14.28 -6.57 20.48
N ASP A 349 13.53 -7.49 19.89
CA ASP A 349 13.98 -8.87 19.70
C ASP A 349 15.05 -8.95 18.61
N VAL A 350 16.18 -9.62 18.93
CA VAL A 350 17.27 -9.77 17.96
C VAL A 350 16.87 -10.69 16.82
N ILE A 351 17.08 -10.22 15.60
CA ILE A 351 16.78 -10.97 14.37
C ILE A 351 18.03 -11.77 13.97
N SER A 352 17.86 -13.07 13.83
CA SER A 352 18.91 -13.99 13.39
C SER A 352 18.62 -14.52 11.99
N GLY A 353 19.69 -14.90 11.27
CA GLY A 353 19.59 -15.60 9.99
C GLY A 353 19.33 -14.71 8.79
N LEU A 354 19.48 -13.38 8.91
CA LEU A 354 19.42 -12.49 7.75
C LEU A 354 20.50 -12.88 6.72
N PRO A 355 20.16 -12.92 5.40
CA PRO A 355 21.12 -13.24 4.36
C PRO A 355 22.33 -12.30 4.38
N GLN A 356 23.53 -12.88 4.29
CA GLN A 356 24.79 -12.12 4.24
C GLN A 356 25.26 -11.88 2.80
N VAL A 357 24.65 -12.57 1.84
CA VAL A 357 24.99 -12.53 0.41
C VAL A 357 23.69 -12.35 -0.37
N GLU A 358 23.73 -11.51 -1.38
CA GLU A 358 22.61 -11.37 -2.30
C GLU A 358 22.47 -12.64 -3.16
N ILE A 359 21.25 -13.13 -3.26
CA ILE A 359 20.87 -14.24 -4.13
C ILE A 359 20.03 -13.65 -5.25
N GLU A 360 20.36 -13.96 -6.49
CA GLU A 360 19.62 -13.46 -7.63
C GLU A 360 18.15 -13.87 -7.57
N GLY A 361 17.28 -12.89 -7.69
CA GLY A 361 15.83 -13.07 -7.62
C GLY A 361 15.28 -13.29 -6.22
N GLU A 362 16.06 -13.04 -5.17
CA GLU A 362 15.62 -13.08 -3.78
C GLU A 362 16.05 -11.83 -3.03
N LYS A 363 15.19 -11.32 -2.17
CA LYS A 363 15.49 -10.14 -1.34
C LYS A 363 14.69 -10.17 -0.04
N VAL A 364 15.33 -9.79 1.07
CA VAL A 364 14.64 -9.49 2.32
C VAL A 364 14.54 -7.98 2.46
N PHE A 365 13.34 -7.45 2.39
CA PHE A 365 13.07 -6.04 2.67
C PHE A 365 12.72 -5.85 4.14
N HIS A 366 13.31 -4.84 4.75
CA HIS A 366 13.05 -4.46 6.14
C HIS A 366 11.88 -3.49 6.23
N ALA A 367 11.04 -3.71 7.23
CA ALA A 367 9.98 -2.79 7.63
C ALA A 367 10.24 -2.31 9.07
N GLY A 368 9.60 -2.89 10.06
CA GLY A 368 9.80 -2.54 11.46
C GLY A 368 11.09 -3.12 12.02
N THR A 369 12.23 -2.57 11.65
CA THR A 369 13.56 -2.96 12.17
C THR A 369 14.34 -1.74 12.64
N ASP A 370 15.24 -1.96 13.57
CA ASP A 370 16.19 -0.96 14.08
C ASP A 370 17.55 -1.62 14.35
N ASN A 371 18.57 -0.81 14.52
CA ASN A 371 19.91 -1.27 14.94
C ASN A 371 20.13 -0.89 16.40
N GLN A 372 20.41 -1.88 17.24
CA GLN A 372 20.79 -1.68 18.64
C GLN A 372 22.15 -2.33 18.90
N ASP A 373 23.14 -1.52 19.17
CA ASP A 373 24.51 -1.95 19.49
C ASP A 373 25.14 -2.89 18.43
N GLY A 374 24.72 -2.76 17.17
CA GLY A 374 25.20 -3.58 16.06
C GLY A 374 24.30 -4.76 15.70
N ASP A 375 23.33 -5.08 16.51
CA ASP A 375 22.33 -6.11 16.24
C ASP A 375 21.10 -5.50 15.54
N ILE A 376 20.58 -6.19 14.54
CA ILE A 376 19.29 -5.87 13.93
C ILE A 376 18.18 -6.42 14.81
N VAL A 377 17.28 -5.54 15.25
CA VAL A 377 16.18 -5.89 16.16
C VAL A 377 14.84 -5.53 15.59
N THR A 378 13.77 -6.18 16.09
CA THR A 378 12.39 -5.83 15.76
C THR A 378 12.03 -4.45 16.30
N ASN A 379 11.31 -3.67 15.51
CA ASN A 379 10.80 -2.34 15.88
C ASN A 379 9.42 -2.03 15.26
N GLY A 380 8.63 -3.03 15.02
CA GLY A 380 7.30 -2.87 14.42
C GLY A 380 6.52 -4.18 14.41
N GLY A 381 5.27 -4.13 14.00
CA GLY A 381 4.41 -5.31 13.89
C GLY A 381 4.75 -6.16 12.66
N ARG A 382 4.80 -5.54 11.49
CA ARG A 382 5.39 -6.16 10.29
C ARG A 382 6.87 -5.80 10.28
N VAL A 383 7.72 -6.82 10.32
CA VAL A 383 9.16 -6.65 10.59
C VAL A 383 9.98 -6.77 9.32
N LEU A 384 9.77 -7.84 8.56
CA LEU A 384 10.47 -8.14 7.33
C LEU A 384 9.51 -8.65 6.25
N CYS A 385 9.95 -8.57 5.00
CA CYS A 385 9.28 -9.21 3.87
C CYS A 385 10.31 -10.04 3.08
N ALA A 386 10.18 -11.35 3.14
CA ALA A 386 10.98 -12.27 2.34
C ALA A 386 10.38 -12.38 0.94
N THR A 387 11.11 -11.93 -0.08
CA THR A 387 10.59 -11.77 -1.44
C THR A 387 11.40 -12.57 -2.44
N ALA A 388 10.75 -13.24 -3.37
CA ALA A 388 11.40 -14.03 -4.40
C ALA A 388 10.69 -13.98 -5.76
N LEU A 389 11.46 -14.06 -6.83
CA LEU A 389 11.02 -14.29 -8.19
C LEU A 389 10.96 -15.80 -8.49
N GLY A 390 10.05 -16.22 -9.35
CA GLY A 390 9.94 -17.60 -9.84
C GLY A 390 9.24 -17.64 -11.20
N ASN A 391 9.49 -18.69 -11.99
CA ASN A 391 8.84 -18.87 -13.29
C ASN A 391 7.33 -19.14 -13.18
N SER A 392 6.87 -19.44 -11.98
CA SER A 392 5.47 -19.56 -11.59
C SER A 392 5.28 -18.95 -10.19
N VAL A 393 4.03 -18.70 -9.80
CA VAL A 393 3.73 -18.27 -8.40
C VAL A 393 4.13 -19.37 -7.42
N SER A 394 3.93 -20.63 -7.78
CA SER A 394 4.33 -21.78 -6.96
C SER A 394 5.84 -21.81 -6.71
N GLU A 395 6.66 -21.59 -7.74
CA GLU A 395 8.13 -21.53 -7.60
C GLU A 395 8.55 -20.30 -6.76
N ALA A 396 7.96 -19.14 -7.02
CA ALA A 396 8.23 -17.91 -6.24
C ALA A 396 7.87 -18.12 -4.76
N GLN A 397 6.74 -18.77 -4.48
CA GLN A 397 6.31 -19.10 -3.13
C GLN A 397 7.31 -20.00 -2.41
N GLN A 398 7.72 -21.08 -3.07
CA GLN A 398 8.70 -22.01 -2.50
C GLN A 398 9.98 -21.29 -2.12
N ARG A 399 10.54 -20.51 -3.03
CA ARG A 399 11.77 -19.74 -2.81
C ARG A 399 11.63 -18.72 -1.68
N ALA A 400 10.52 -17.98 -1.64
CA ALA A 400 10.26 -17.00 -0.60
C ALA A 400 10.13 -17.64 0.80
N TYR A 401 9.47 -18.80 0.92
CA TYR A 401 9.40 -19.54 2.18
C TYR A 401 10.73 -20.18 2.58
N GLU A 402 11.53 -20.65 1.64
CA GLU A 402 12.90 -21.13 1.93
C GLU A 402 13.77 -20.00 2.48
N LEU A 403 13.65 -18.81 1.92
CA LEU A 403 14.31 -17.61 2.44
C LEU A 403 13.79 -17.25 3.84
N ALA A 404 12.47 -17.24 4.05
CA ALA A 404 11.85 -16.93 5.34
C ALA A 404 12.27 -17.90 6.45
N LYS A 405 12.44 -19.18 6.17
CA LYS A 405 12.86 -20.21 7.13
C LYS A 405 14.25 -20.00 7.72
N GLN A 406 15.10 -19.25 7.04
CA GLN A 406 16.46 -18.93 7.54
C GLN A 406 16.44 -17.89 8.65
N ILE A 407 15.35 -17.11 8.76
CA ILE A 407 15.21 -15.95 9.64
C ILE A 407 14.41 -16.34 10.88
N SER A 408 14.81 -15.84 12.03
CA SER A 408 14.11 -16.09 13.28
C SER A 408 14.32 -15.00 14.33
N TRP A 409 13.31 -14.79 15.15
CA TRP A 409 13.35 -14.09 16.42
C TRP A 409 12.24 -14.64 17.32
N ASP A 410 12.25 -14.30 18.59
CA ASP A 410 11.26 -14.81 19.54
C ASP A 410 9.84 -14.32 19.22
N GLY A 411 8.91 -15.26 19.04
CA GLY A 411 7.53 -14.98 18.70
C GLY A 411 7.25 -14.66 17.22
N MET A 412 8.27 -14.74 16.34
CA MET A 412 8.07 -14.53 14.89
C MET A 412 6.98 -15.46 14.33
N PHE A 413 6.11 -14.91 13.49
CA PHE A 413 5.15 -15.69 12.72
C PHE A 413 4.94 -15.14 11.31
N HIS A 414 4.40 -15.95 10.45
CA HIS A 414 3.93 -15.61 9.10
C HIS A 414 2.78 -16.52 8.69
N ARG A 415 2.06 -16.16 7.65
CA ARG A 415 1.12 -17.07 6.99
C ARG A 415 1.87 -18.11 6.17
N ASN A 416 1.27 -19.30 6.02
CA ASN A 416 1.85 -20.42 5.28
C ASN A 416 1.22 -20.59 3.88
N ASP A 417 0.22 -19.80 3.54
CA ASP A 417 -0.63 -19.97 2.36
C ASP A 417 -0.62 -18.76 1.40
N ILE A 418 0.35 -17.86 1.53
CA ILE A 418 0.45 -16.68 0.64
C ILE A 418 0.54 -17.15 -0.81
N GLY A 419 -0.34 -16.62 -1.66
CA GLY A 419 -0.41 -16.98 -3.09
C GLY A 419 -1.30 -18.18 -3.41
N TYR A 420 -2.01 -18.75 -2.44
CA TYR A 420 -2.75 -20.01 -2.61
C TYR A 420 -3.77 -19.97 -3.76
N ARG A 421 -4.45 -18.83 -3.98
CA ARG A 421 -5.43 -18.69 -5.07
C ARG A 421 -4.76 -18.74 -6.45
N ALA A 422 -3.65 -18.04 -6.61
CA ALA A 422 -2.88 -18.05 -7.85
C ALA A 422 -2.30 -19.44 -8.15
N ILE A 423 -1.79 -20.13 -7.13
CA ILE A 423 -1.26 -21.50 -7.26
C ILE A 423 -2.37 -22.48 -7.64
N ALA A 424 -3.57 -22.37 -7.05
CA ALA A 424 -4.71 -23.20 -7.45
C ALA A 424 -5.03 -23.04 -8.96
N ARG A 425 -5.03 -21.79 -9.45
CA ARG A 425 -5.22 -21.52 -10.89
C ARG A 425 -4.12 -22.08 -11.80
N GLU A 426 -2.87 -22.12 -11.32
CA GLU A 426 -1.76 -22.75 -12.06
C GLU A 426 -1.97 -24.25 -12.21
N GLN A 427 -2.57 -24.90 -11.23
CA GLN A 427 -2.84 -26.34 -11.23
C GLN A 427 -4.05 -26.76 -12.10
N GLU A 428 -4.93 -25.81 -12.41
CA GLU A 428 -6.10 -26.03 -13.27
C GLU A 428 -5.80 -25.90 -14.77
N LYS A 429 -4.63 -25.41 -15.14
CA LYS A 429 -4.14 -25.24 -16.52
C LYS A 429 -3.34 -26.46 -16.97
#